data_49d6d430c3ebcfcde87217339482a6d9
#
_entry.id   49d6d430c3ebcfcde87217339482a6d9
#
_cell.length_a   1.000
_cell.length_b   1.000
_cell.length_c   1.000
_cell.angle_alpha   90.00
_cell.angle_beta   90.00
_cell.angle_gamma   90.00
#
_symmetry.space_group_name_H-M   'P 1'
#
loop_
_entity.id
_entity.type
_entity.pdbx_description
1 polymer ?
#
loop_
_entity_poly.entity_id
_entity_poly.type
_entity_poly.pdbx_seq_one_letter_code
_entity_poly.pdbx_strand_id
1 'polypeptide(L)'
;MTKLVYFAWVRERIGKAEEEIALPADVVTVGDLLSHLKTLGEEYETALQFPEAIRVAINMEHADHDEPIAGAREIGLFPPMTGG
;
A
#
# COMPACT_ATOMS: atom_id res chain seq x y z
N MET A 1 12.82 7.47 -4.12
CA MET A 1 11.53 7.59 -3.41
C MET A 1 10.43 6.89 -4.20
N THR A 2 9.52 6.28 -3.50
CA THR A 2 8.40 5.60 -4.12
C THR A 2 7.12 6.37 -3.81
N LYS A 3 6.32 6.63 -4.82
CA LYS A 3 5.06 7.32 -4.63
C LYS A 3 3.97 6.30 -4.25
N LEU A 4 3.29 6.56 -3.16
CA LEU A 4 2.16 5.74 -2.73
C LEU A 4 0.88 6.51 -2.99
N VAL A 5 -0.10 5.86 -3.58
CA VAL A 5 -1.39 6.48 -3.88
C VAL A 5 -2.47 5.68 -3.15
N TYR A 6 -3.31 6.37 -2.42
CA TYR A 6 -4.35 5.75 -1.62
C TYR A 6 -5.72 6.05 -2.21
N PHE A 7 -6.58 5.03 -2.23
CA PHE A 7 -7.91 5.15 -2.87
C PHE A 7 -9.04 4.82 -1.90
N ALA A 8 -10.18 5.43 -2.13
CA ALA A 8 -11.42 5.16 -1.41
C ALA A 8 -11.22 5.22 0.12
N TRP A 9 -11.72 4.22 0.86
CA TRP A 9 -11.63 4.30 2.32
C TRP A 9 -10.19 4.17 2.85
N VAL A 10 -9.28 3.60 2.07
CA VAL A 10 -7.86 3.58 2.46
C VAL A 10 -7.36 5.01 2.58
N ARG A 11 -7.67 5.83 1.57
CA ARG A 11 -7.30 7.25 1.57
C ARG A 11 -7.94 7.99 2.74
N GLU A 12 -9.21 7.72 2.99
CA GLU A 12 -9.92 8.40 4.07
C GLU A 12 -9.35 8.05 5.45
N ARG A 13 -9.00 6.80 5.66
CA ARG A 13 -8.47 6.36 6.95
C ARG A 13 -7.04 6.84 7.19
N ILE A 14 -6.21 6.83 6.16
CA ILE A 14 -4.85 7.33 6.28
C ILE A 14 -4.83 8.85 6.34
N GLY A 15 -5.78 9.50 5.68
CA GLY A 15 -5.89 10.95 5.72
C GLY A 15 -5.08 11.67 4.65
N LYS A 16 -4.59 10.96 3.65
CA LYS A 16 -3.87 11.56 2.52
C LYS A 16 -4.23 10.82 1.25
N ALA A 17 -4.15 11.55 0.13
CA ALA A 17 -4.41 10.95 -1.18
C ALA A 17 -3.17 10.24 -1.72
N GLU A 18 -2.00 10.80 -1.44
CA GLU A 18 -0.73 10.23 -1.91
C GLU A 18 0.42 10.77 -1.07
N GLU A 19 1.54 10.08 -1.14
CA GLU A 19 2.76 10.55 -0.49
C GLU A 19 3.96 9.82 -1.09
N GLU A 20 5.14 10.41 -0.94
CA GLU A 20 6.37 9.76 -1.36
C GLU A 20 7.14 9.35 -0.12
N ILE A 21 7.60 8.11 -0.09
CA ILE A 21 8.38 7.61 1.03
C ILE A 21 9.62 6.89 0.55
N ALA A 22 10.64 6.90 1.40
CA ALA A 22 11.86 6.12 1.16
C ALA A 22 11.64 4.76 1.82
N LEU A 23 11.69 3.69 1.03
CA LEU A 23 11.48 2.35 1.55
C LEU A 23 12.79 1.74 2.05
N PRO A 24 12.78 1.12 3.24
CA PRO A 24 13.95 0.41 3.73
C PRO A 24 14.34 -0.74 2.79
N ALA A 25 15.60 -1.11 2.80
CA ALA A 25 16.10 -2.17 1.92
C ALA A 25 15.49 -3.53 2.21
N ASP A 26 14.99 -3.75 3.42
CA ASP A 26 14.36 -5.02 3.79
C ASP A 26 12.89 -5.11 3.40
N VAL A 27 12.33 -4.03 2.85
CA VAL A 27 10.98 -4.04 2.31
C VAL A 27 11.09 -4.47 0.85
N VAL A 28 10.85 -5.73 0.60
CA VAL A 28 11.10 -6.37 -0.70
C VAL A 28 9.83 -6.65 -1.49
N THR A 29 8.77 -7.08 -0.81
CA THR A 29 7.51 -7.46 -1.46
C THR A 29 6.40 -6.50 -1.09
N VAL A 30 5.26 -6.66 -1.78
CA VAL A 30 4.04 -5.91 -1.47
C VAL A 30 3.64 -6.15 0.00
N GLY A 31 3.68 -7.41 0.45
CA GLY A 31 3.36 -7.73 1.84
C GLY A 31 4.28 -7.03 2.82
N ASP A 32 5.58 -6.98 2.50
CA ASP A 32 6.56 -6.26 3.34
C ASP A 32 6.21 -4.78 3.40
N LEU A 33 5.78 -4.21 2.27
CA LEU A 33 5.39 -2.80 2.21
C LEU A 33 4.20 -2.53 3.13
N LEU A 34 3.18 -3.37 3.07
CA LEU A 34 1.99 -3.19 3.90
C LEU A 34 2.36 -3.28 5.39
N SER A 35 3.21 -4.23 5.74
CA SER A 35 3.69 -4.36 7.12
C SER A 35 4.47 -3.13 7.57
N HIS A 36 5.32 -2.61 6.68
CA HIS A 36 6.10 -1.41 6.98
C HIS A 36 5.20 -0.19 7.20
N LEU A 37 4.20 -0.01 6.33
CA LEU A 37 3.29 1.12 6.45
C LEU A 37 2.55 1.12 7.78
N LYS A 38 2.19 -0.04 8.29
CA LYS A 38 1.50 -0.15 9.58
C LYS A 38 2.33 0.39 10.73
N THR A 39 3.63 0.51 10.57
CA THR A 39 4.50 1.06 11.62
C THR A 39 4.59 2.58 11.60
N LEU A 40 4.03 3.22 10.59
CA LEU A 40 4.17 4.66 10.40
C LEU A 40 3.22 5.49 11.27
N GLY A 41 2.16 4.90 11.78
CA GLY A 41 1.21 5.61 12.63
C GLY A 41 -0.07 4.82 12.80
N GLU A 42 -0.90 5.25 13.76
CA GLU A 42 -2.17 4.59 14.04
C GLU A 42 -3.11 4.62 12.84
N GLU A 43 -3.09 5.70 12.07
CA GLU A 43 -3.94 5.82 10.89
C GLU A 43 -3.59 4.76 9.86
N TYR A 44 -2.32 4.43 9.71
CA TYR A 44 -1.89 3.39 8.81
C TYR A 44 -2.24 2.01 9.35
N GLU A 45 -2.04 1.80 10.64
CA GLU A 45 -2.37 0.54 11.28
C GLU A 45 -3.86 0.25 11.16
N THR A 46 -4.69 1.26 11.40
CA THR A 46 -6.15 1.10 11.28
C THR A 46 -6.58 0.83 9.84
N ALA A 47 -6.03 1.58 8.89
CA ALA A 47 -6.37 1.41 7.49
C ALA A 47 -5.95 0.04 6.95
N LEU A 48 -4.85 -0.48 7.44
CA LEU A 48 -4.24 -1.71 6.92
C LEU A 48 -4.31 -2.88 7.90
N GLN A 49 -5.24 -2.85 8.85
CA GLN A 49 -5.36 -3.91 9.86
C GLN A 49 -5.68 -5.27 9.26
N PHE A 50 -6.26 -5.30 8.09
CA PHE A 50 -6.48 -6.54 7.35
C PHE A 50 -5.73 -6.45 6.02
N PRO A 51 -4.40 -6.60 6.05
CA PRO A 51 -3.60 -6.40 4.85
C PRO A 51 -3.96 -7.34 3.70
N GLU A 52 -4.42 -8.54 4.01
CA GLU A 52 -4.84 -9.49 2.99
C GLU A 52 -6.04 -9.00 2.17
N ALA A 53 -6.78 -8.05 2.70
CA ALA A 53 -7.92 -7.48 2.00
C ALA A 53 -7.53 -6.30 1.10
N ILE A 54 -6.32 -5.77 1.27
CA ILE A 54 -5.89 -4.60 0.50
C ILE A 54 -5.39 -5.05 -0.87
N ARG A 55 -5.91 -4.40 -1.91
CA ARG A 55 -5.46 -4.62 -3.30
C ARG A 55 -4.35 -3.63 -3.62
N VAL A 56 -3.37 -4.09 -4.37
CA VAL A 56 -2.21 -3.26 -4.68
C VAL A 56 -1.96 -3.29 -6.18
N ALA A 57 -1.56 -2.14 -6.72
CA ALA A 57 -1.14 -2.03 -8.11
C ALA A 57 0.25 -1.39 -8.14
N ILE A 58 1.17 -2.02 -8.85
CA ILE A 58 2.52 -1.49 -9.04
C ILE A 58 2.61 -0.90 -10.43
N ASN A 59 2.91 0.39 -10.53
CA ASN A 59 2.97 1.10 -11.80
C ASN A 59 1.71 0.84 -12.65
N MET A 60 0.54 0.92 -11.96
CA MET A 60 -0.78 0.77 -12.57
C MET A 60 -1.15 -0.66 -12.98
N GLU A 61 -0.36 -1.65 -12.58
CA GLU A 61 -0.67 -3.06 -12.83
C GLU A 61 -0.93 -3.79 -11.52
N HIS A 62 -2.00 -4.57 -11.49
CA HIS A 62 -2.34 -5.35 -10.29
C HIS A 62 -1.18 -6.26 -9.88
N ALA A 63 -0.90 -6.30 -8.59
CA ALA A 63 0.19 -7.12 -8.05
C ALA A 63 -0.29 -7.92 -6.85
N ASP A 64 0.18 -9.16 -6.76
CA ASP A 64 -0.09 -10.00 -5.60
C ASP A 64 0.85 -9.60 -4.46
N HIS A 65 0.50 -10.02 -3.25
CA HIS A 65 1.27 -9.60 -2.06
C HIS A 65 2.68 -10.18 -2.00
N ASP A 66 2.96 -11.23 -2.74
CA ASP A 66 4.30 -11.81 -2.80
C ASP A 66 5.16 -11.24 -3.92
N GLU A 67 4.63 -10.33 -4.70
CA GLU A 67 5.40 -9.72 -5.78
C GLU A 67 6.42 -8.72 -5.27
N PRO A 68 7.60 -8.68 -5.89
CA PRO A 68 8.62 -7.71 -5.48
C PRO A 68 8.24 -6.30 -5.92
N ILE A 69 8.65 -5.33 -5.11
CA ILE A 69 8.37 -3.92 -5.40
C ILE A 69 9.60 -3.18 -5.93
N ALA A 70 10.69 -3.89 -6.20
CA ALA A 70 11.90 -3.28 -6.73
C ALA A 70 11.60 -2.57 -8.04
N GLY A 71 12.05 -1.33 -8.15
CA GLY A 71 11.83 -0.53 -9.35
C GLY A 71 10.45 0.12 -9.44
N ALA A 72 9.58 -0.09 -8.46
CA ALA A 72 8.26 0.53 -8.49
C ALA A 72 8.37 2.04 -8.31
N ARG A 73 7.74 2.77 -9.21
CA ARG A 73 7.67 4.24 -9.13
C ARG A 73 6.44 4.68 -8.37
N GLU A 74 5.35 3.96 -8.58
CA GLU A 74 4.07 4.27 -7.98
C GLU A 74 3.40 2.99 -7.54
N ILE A 75 2.89 2.99 -6.31
CA ILE A 75 2.17 1.84 -5.76
C ILE A 75 0.82 2.35 -5.26
N GLY A 76 -0.24 1.82 -5.83
CA GLY A 76 -1.60 2.18 -5.44
C GLY A 76 -2.15 1.16 -4.45
N LEU A 77 -2.82 1.64 -3.40
CA LEU A 77 -3.47 0.80 -2.42
C LEU A 77 -4.98 1.03 -2.48
N PHE A 78 -5.72 -0.05 -2.66
CA PHE A 78 -7.16 -0.01 -2.87
C PHE A 78 -7.87 -0.88 -1.86
N PRO A 79 -9.11 -0.55 -1.48
CA PRO A 79 -9.91 -1.49 -0.72
C PRO A 79 -10.31 -2.66 -1.62
N PRO A 80 -10.71 -3.79 -1.05
CA PRO A 80 -11.15 -4.91 -1.87
C PRO A 80 -12.38 -4.54 -2.67
N MET A 81 -12.45 -5.05 -3.89
CA MET A 81 -13.63 -4.89 -4.71
C MET A 81 -14.71 -5.78 -4.12
N THR A 82 -15.71 -5.17 -3.55
CA THR A 82 -16.86 -5.94 -3.15
C THR A 82 -17.59 -6.29 -4.42
N GLY A 83 -17.76 -7.56 -4.70
CA GLY A 83 -18.35 -8.02 -5.93
C GLY A 83 -19.79 -7.60 -6.10
N GLY A 84 -19.97 -6.38 -5.94
CA GLY A 84 -21.31 -5.81 -6.13
C GLY A 84 -21.34 -5.23 -7.47
#